data_5c8123719e8dbc7a502ab37dca378dae
#
_entry.id   5c8123719e8dbc7a502ab37dca378dae
#
_cell.length_a   1.000
_cell.length_b   1.000
_cell.length_c   1.000
_cell.angle_alpha   90.00
_cell.angle_beta   90.00
_cell.angle_gamma   90.00
#
_symmetry.space_group_name_H-M   'P 1'
#
loop_
_entity.id
_entity.type
_entity.pdbx_description
1 polymer ?
#
loop_
_entity_poly.entity_id
_entity_poly.type
_entity_poly.pdbx_seq_one_letter_code
_entity_poly.pdbx_strand_id
1 'polypeptide(L)'
;LLRELHNNSNCEKIVEYLKKGGIVFGASAGAIIFGKDINSCLLEDKNLTNYQNFNGLNFLNDYSILCHLNKKDFKKNQKYLIDYSKKHKTIYLPEEDVIYITDNEIKLLGNKKYIIFSCGKSFVHNFANFKHDMNS
;
A
#
# COMPACT_ATOMS: atom_id res chain seq x y z
N LEU A 1 2.30 7.94 12.94
CA LEU A 1 1.11 8.32 12.17
C LEU A 1 -0.07 7.40 12.47
N LEU A 2 -0.03 6.08 12.14
CA LEU A 2 -1.17 5.17 12.25
C LEU A 2 -1.76 5.11 13.67
N ARG A 3 -0.91 5.01 14.70
CA ARG A 3 -1.35 5.03 16.10
C ARG A 3 -2.20 6.28 16.43
N GLU A 4 -1.78 7.45 15.97
CA GLU A 4 -2.50 8.70 16.22
C GLU A 4 -3.82 8.77 15.44
N LEU A 5 -3.88 8.16 14.27
CA LEU A 5 -5.12 8.04 13.51
C LEU A 5 -6.13 7.12 14.22
N HIS A 6 -5.67 5.97 14.72
CA HIS A 6 -6.55 5.04 15.45
C HIS A 6 -7.02 5.62 16.80
N ASN A 7 -6.10 6.22 17.58
CA ASN A 7 -6.42 6.70 18.93
C ASN A 7 -7.44 7.85 18.95
N ASN A 8 -7.54 8.63 17.88
CA ASN A 8 -8.36 9.85 17.84
C ASN A 8 -9.57 9.72 16.90
N SER A 9 -9.94 8.51 16.51
CA SER A 9 -11.00 8.23 15.51
C SER A 9 -10.81 9.02 14.20
N ASN A 10 -9.57 9.33 13.85
CA ASN A 10 -9.29 10.07 12.62
C ASN A 10 -9.41 9.19 11.38
N CYS A 11 -9.25 7.87 11.51
CA CYS A 11 -9.53 6.93 10.41
C CYS A 11 -10.98 7.06 9.95
N GLU A 12 -11.92 7.06 10.89
CA GLU A 12 -13.36 7.19 10.63
C GLU A 12 -13.68 8.56 10.01
N LYS A 13 -13.05 9.63 10.49
CA LYS A 13 -13.21 10.99 9.93
C LYS A 13 -12.70 11.09 8.49
N ILE A 14 -11.57 10.43 8.17
CA ILE A 14 -11.05 10.36 6.79
C ILE A 14 -12.05 9.64 5.90
N VAL A 15 -12.55 8.48 6.33
CA VAL A 15 -13.54 7.71 5.58
C VAL A 15 -14.82 8.49 5.36
N GLU A 16 -15.32 9.17 6.40
CA GLU A 16 -16.52 10.00 6.30
C GLU A 16 -16.33 11.19 5.35
N TYR A 17 -15.16 11.84 5.40
CA TYR A 17 -14.83 12.94 4.50
C TYR A 17 -14.80 12.48 3.03
N LEU A 18 -14.17 11.31 2.76
CA LEU A 18 -14.16 10.72 1.42
C LEU A 18 -15.56 10.37 0.93
N LYS A 19 -16.41 9.76 1.78
CA LYS A 19 -17.82 9.44 1.44
C LYS A 19 -18.67 10.68 1.11
N LYS A 20 -18.30 11.85 1.62
CA LYS A 20 -18.93 13.14 1.28
C LYS A 20 -18.36 13.79 0.01
N GLY A 21 -17.54 13.07 -0.76
CA GLY A 21 -16.90 13.57 -1.98
C GLY A 21 -15.63 14.37 -1.74
N GLY A 22 -15.07 14.30 -0.53
CA GLY A 22 -13.76 14.91 -0.24
C GLY A 22 -12.61 14.21 -0.94
N ILE A 23 -11.50 14.90 -1.10
CA ILE A 23 -10.28 14.37 -1.72
C ILE A 23 -9.17 14.33 -0.66
N VAL A 24 -8.50 13.18 -0.56
CA VAL A 24 -7.34 13.00 0.33
C VAL A 24 -6.14 12.59 -0.50
N PHE A 25 -5.01 13.25 -0.27
CA PHE A 25 -3.72 12.89 -0.83
C PHE A 25 -2.80 12.39 0.29
N GLY A 26 -2.21 11.21 0.08
CA GLY A 26 -1.24 10.61 1.00
C GLY A 26 0.08 10.32 0.28
N ALA A 27 1.20 10.71 0.89
CA ALA A 27 2.54 10.40 0.40
C ALA A 27 3.32 9.61 1.47
N SER A 28 4.20 8.69 1.06
CA SER A 28 5.02 7.88 1.95
C SER A 28 4.16 7.15 3.00
N ALA A 29 4.38 7.35 4.29
CA ALA A 29 3.55 6.80 5.37
C ALA A 29 2.06 7.13 5.20
N GLY A 30 1.72 8.31 4.63
CA GLY A 30 0.36 8.70 4.30
C GLY A 30 -0.24 7.90 3.13
N ALA A 31 0.56 7.38 2.21
CA ALA A 31 0.10 6.46 1.17
C ALA A 31 -0.12 5.05 1.74
N ILE A 32 0.81 4.58 2.54
CA ILE A 32 0.83 3.22 3.09
C ILE A 32 -0.41 2.92 3.93
N ILE A 33 -0.92 3.89 4.71
CA ILE A 33 -2.13 3.71 5.53
C ILE A 33 -3.41 3.45 4.72
N PHE A 34 -3.46 3.78 3.43
CA PHE A 34 -4.59 3.45 2.56
C PHE A 34 -4.63 1.98 2.12
N GLY A 35 -3.54 1.25 2.29
CA GLY A 35 -3.50 -0.20 2.10
C GLY A 35 -4.22 -0.96 3.21
N LYS A 36 -4.21 -2.28 3.11
CA LYS A 36 -4.80 -3.19 4.10
C LYS A 36 -4.14 -3.06 5.47
N ASP A 37 -2.82 -3.05 5.50
CA ASP A 37 -2.00 -2.94 6.70
C ASP A 37 -0.64 -2.28 6.39
N ILE A 38 0.10 -1.95 7.44
CA ILE A 38 1.42 -1.35 7.32
C ILE A 38 2.58 -2.32 7.56
N ASN A 39 2.33 -3.64 7.59
CA ASN A 39 3.39 -4.62 7.89
C ASN A 39 4.55 -4.58 6.90
N SER A 40 4.29 -4.23 5.64
CA SER A 40 5.33 -4.07 4.62
C SER A 40 6.37 -3.00 4.97
N CYS A 41 5.99 -1.97 5.75
CA CYS A 41 6.93 -0.92 6.18
C CYS A 41 7.99 -1.42 7.17
N LEU A 42 7.72 -2.51 7.88
CA LEU A 42 8.67 -3.05 8.87
C LEU A 42 9.96 -3.58 8.24
N LEU A 43 10.01 -3.67 6.91
CA LEU A 43 11.25 -3.93 6.16
C LEU A 43 12.24 -2.75 6.23
N GLU A 44 11.71 -1.54 6.28
CA GLU A 44 12.48 -0.29 6.24
C GLU A 44 12.47 0.44 7.58
N ASP A 45 11.33 0.42 8.28
CA ASP A 45 11.09 1.19 9.50
C ASP A 45 10.95 0.31 10.74
N LYS A 46 11.56 0.77 11.84
CA LYS A 46 11.41 0.11 13.14
C LYS A 46 10.14 0.59 13.84
N ASN A 47 9.39 -0.35 14.44
CA ASN A 47 8.26 -0.02 15.31
C ASN A 47 8.75 0.47 16.68
N LEU A 48 9.16 1.73 16.77
CA LEU A 48 9.70 2.34 18.00
C LEU A 48 8.65 2.52 19.10
N THR A 49 7.37 2.43 18.77
CA THR A 49 6.26 2.66 19.72
C THR A 49 5.66 1.38 20.25
N ASN A 50 6.14 0.22 19.82
CA ASN A 50 5.56 -1.10 20.12
C ASN A 50 4.05 -1.19 19.85
N TYR A 51 3.55 -0.40 18.87
CA TYR A 51 2.15 -0.40 18.49
C TYR A 51 1.81 -1.70 17.76
N GLN A 52 0.69 -2.35 18.13
CA GLN A 52 0.37 -3.70 17.67
C GLN A 52 -0.74 -3.74 16.62
N ASN A 53 -1.54 -2.68 16.48
CA ASN A 53 -2.57 -2.63 15.46
C ASN A 53 -2.02 -2.03 14.17
N PHE A 54 -1.70 -2.89 13.22
CA PHE A 54 -1.13 -2.49 11.92
C PHE A 54 -2.18 -2.30 10.82
N ASN A 55 -3.47 -2.43 11.10
CA ASN A 55 -4.52 -2.30 10.10
C ASN A 55 -4.54 -0.88 9.51
N GLY A 56 -4.53 -0.80 8.19
CA GLY A 56 -4.74 0.43 7.42
C GLY A 56 -6.23 0.66 7.13
N LEU A 57 -6.49 1.55 6.20
CA LEU A 57 -7.85 1.93 5.77
C LEU A 57 -8.45 0.95 4.73
N ASN A 58 -7.65 0.09 4.15
CA ASN A 58 -8.01 -0.96 3.18
C ASN A 58 -8.80 -0.47 1.95
N PHE A 59 -8.37 0.63 1.33
CA PHE A 59 -8.96 1.11 0.08
C PHE A 59 -8.47 0.37 -1.17
N LEU A 60 -7.57 -0.62 -1.02
CA LEU A 60 -6.90 -1.33 -2.11
C LEU A 60 -7.24 -2.82 -2.18
N ASN A 61 -8.46 -3.23 -1.80
CA ASN A 61 -8.93 -4.61 -1.92
C ASN A 61 -7.92 -5.64 -1.36
N ASP A 62 -7.53 -5.44 -0.10
CA ASP A 62 -6.59 -6.29 0.64
C ASP A 62 -5.12 -6.22 0.21
N TYR A 63 -4.73 -5.25 -0.62
CA TYR A 63 -3.33 -4.97 -0.88
C TYR A 63 -2.74 -4.00 0.14
N SER A 64 -1.58 -4.34 0.66
CA SER A 64 -0.71 -3.40 1.39
C SER A 64 0.19 -2.65 0.40
N ILE A 65 0.58 -1.43 0.74
CA ILE A 65 1.46 -0.60 -0.10
C ILE A 65 2.89 -0.67 0.45
N LEU A 66 3.86 -0.83 -0.43
CA LEU A 66 5.29 -0.70 -0.14
C LEU A 66 5.86 0.45 -0.98
N CYS A 67 6.39 1.48 -0.31
CA CYS A 67 7.07 2.62 -0.92
C CYS A 67 8.59 2.53 -0.73
N HIS A 68 9.34 3.41 -1.41
CA HIS A 68 10.77 3.67 -1.20
C HIS A 68 11.73 2.50 -1.43
N LEU A 69 11.30 1.42 -2.06
CA LEU A 69 12.15 0.26 -2.30
C LEU A 69 13.14 0.56 -3.43
N ASN A 70 14.38 0.88 -3.11
CA ASN A 70 15.42 1.03 -4.12
C ASN A 70 15.89 -0.34 -4.67
N LYS A 71 16.62 -0.32 -5.80
CA LYS A 71 17.08 -1.57 -6.49
C LYS A 71 17.90 -2.50 -5.60
N LYS A 72 18.72 -1.95 -4.68
CA LYS A 72 19.57 -2.74 -3.78
C LYS A 72 18.72 -3.42 -2.71
N ASP A 73 17.81 -2.68 -2.12
CA ASP A 73 16.91 -3.20 -1.08
C ASP A 73 15.88 -4.16 -1.68
N PHE A 74 15.42 -3.92 -2.91
CA PHE A 74 14.60 -4.88 -3.65
C PHE A 74 15.26 -6.25 -3.74
N LYS A 75 16.51 -6.32 -4.23
CA LYS A 75 17.25 -7.59 -4.35
C LYS A 75 17.44 -8.28 -3.00
N LYS A 76 17.73 -7.51 -1.95
CA LYS A 76 17.91 -8.02 -0.59
C LYS A 76 16.61 -8.58 -0.02
N ASN A 77 15.50 -7.90 -0.23
CA ASN A 77 14.22 -8.20 0.40
C ASN A 77 13.29 -9.05 -0.48
N GLN A 78 13.65 -9.33 -1.74
CA GLN A 78 12.79 -10.02 -2.70
C GLN A 78 12.31 -11.38 -2.17
N LYS A 79 13.22 -12.18 -1.61
CA LYS A 79 12.85 -13.49 -1.05
C LYS A 79 11.85 -13.35 0.11
N TYR A 80 12.07 -12.38 0.99
CA TYR A 80 11.15 -12.10 2.09
C TYR A 80 9.79 -11.65 1.57
N LEU A 81 9.74 -10.73 0.60
CA LEU A 81 8.50 -10.24 0.02
C LEU A 81 7.70 -11.36 -0.68
N ILE A 82 8.39 -12.26 -1.36
CA ILE A 82 7.77 -13.45 -1.97
C ILE A 82 7.19 -14.37 -0.89
N ASP A 83 7.94 -14.66 0.17
CA ASP A 83 7.44 -15.50 1.27
C ASP A 83 6.27 -14.83 2.02
N TYR A 84 6.38 -13.55 2.30
CA TYR A 84 5.33 -12.74 2.91
C TYR A 84 4.05 -12.74 2.06
N SER A 85 4.19 -12.70 0.75
CA SER A 85 3.08 -12.68 -0.21
C SER A 85 2.26 -13.97 -0.27
N LYS A 86 2.71 -15.03 0.37
CA LYS A 86 1.90 -16.28 0.51
C LYS A 86 0.63 -16.04 1.31
N LYS A 87 0.65 -15.05 2.22
CA LYS A 87 -0.48 -14.71 3.11
C LYS A 87 -0.95 -13.27 2.96
N HIS A 88 -0.12 -12.39 2.38
CA HIS A 88 -0.37 -10.94 2.27
C HIS A 88 -0.13 -10.48 0.84
N LYS A 89 -1.06 -9.74 0.29
CA LYS A 89 -0.87 -9.11 -1.02
C LYS A 89 -0.19 -7.75 -0.83
N THR A 90 0.83 -7.47 -1.60
CA THR A 90 1.58 -6.19 -1.51
C THR A 90 1.82 -5.62 -2.90
N ILE A 91 1.59 -4.33 -3.04
CA ILE A 91 1.95 -3.57 -4.23
C ILE A 91 3.15 -2.68 -3.91
N TYR A 92 4.23 -2.83 -4.66
CA TYR A 92 5.33 -1.88 -4.66
C TYR A 92 4.97 -0.71 -5.58
N LEU A 93 4.87 0.48 -4.98
CA LEU A 93 4.63 1.74 -5.67
C LEU A 93 5.96 2.48 -5.81
N PRO A 94 6.49 2.65 -7.04
CA PRO A 94 7.69 3.43 -7.28
C PRO A 94 7.49 4.90 -6.91
N GLU A 95 8.60 5.59 -6.62
CA GLU A 95 8.58 7.05 -6.46
C GLU A 95 8.13 7.73 -7.75
N GLU A 96 7.44 8.86 -7.62
CA GLU A 96 6.83 9.65 -8.71
C GLU A 96 5.57 9.02 -9.34
N ASP A 97 5.15 7.84 -8.87
CA ASP A 97 3.94 7.18 -9.33
C ASP A 97 2.83 7.29 -8.28
N VAL A 98 1.59 7.29 -8.73
CA VAL A 98 0.41 7.54 -7.89
C VAL A 98 -0.63 6.44 -8.08
N ILE A 99 -1.23 5.98 -6.99
CA ILE A 99 -2.49 5.21 -7.01
C ILE A 99 -3.63 6.21 -6.86
N TYR A 100 -4.49 6.29 -7.86
CA TYR A 100 -5.71 7.09 -7.85
C TYR A 100 -6.90 6.18 -7.63
N ILE A 101 -7.69 6.47 -6.59
CA ILE A 101 -8.82 5.65 -6.15
C ILE A 101 -10.10 6.48 -6.17
N THR A 102 -11.15 5.95 -6.77
CA THR A 102 -12.52 6.44 -6.69
C THR A 102 -13.47 5.30 -6.35
N ASP A 103 -14.75 5.59 -6.12
CA ASP A 103 -15.76 4.56 -5.87
C ASP A 103 -15.87 3.54 -7.02
N ASN A 104 -15.51 3.94 -8.25
CA ASN A 104 -15.71 3.14 -9.45
C ASN A 104 -14.44 2.50 -10.00
N GLU A 105 -13.26 3.02 -9.64
CA GLU A 105 -12.03 2.57 -10.25
C GLU A 105 -10.79 2.82 -9.39
N ILE A 106 -9.79 1.99 -9.61
CA ILE A 106 -8.44 2.18 -9.10
C ILE A 106 -7.52 2.28 -10.31
N LYS A 107 -6.74 3.34 -10.40
CA LYS A 107 -5.77 3.59 -11.46
C LYS A 107 -4.39 3.81 -10.89
N LEU A 108 -3.38 3.31 -11.59
CA LEU A 108 -1.99 3.72 -11.41
C LEU A 108 -1.66 4.80 -12.44
N LEU A 109 -1.11 5.89 -11.97
CA LEU A 109 -0.67 7.02 -12.78
C LEU A 109 0.84 7.16 -12.59
N GLY A 110 1.59 7.15 -13.69
CA GLY A 110 3.04 7.27 -13.68
C GLY A 110 3.70 6.62 -14.88
N ASN A 111 5.03 6.54 -14.85
CA ASN A 111 5.84 6.07 -15.97
C ASN A 111 6.70 4.84 -15.62
N LYS A 112 6.72 4.42 -14.36
CA LYS A 112 7.57 3.32 -13.91
C LYS A 112 6.75 2.02 -13.80
N LYS A 113 7.46 0.90 -13.84
CA LYS A 113 6.85 -0.40 -13.61
C LYS A 113 6.57 -0.57 -12.13
N TYR A 114 5.37 -1.00 -11.77
CA TYR A 114 5.05 -1.45 -10.42
C TYR A 114 5.17 -2.97 -10.29
N ILE A 115 5.23 -3.46 -9.07
CA ILE A 115 5.36 -4.88 -8.79
C ILE A 115 4.29 -5.31 -7.81
N ILE A 116 3.55 -6.36 -8.16
CA ILE A 116 2.62 -7.03 -7.25
C ILE A 116 3.29 -8.27 -6.67
N PHE A 117 3.22 -8.42 -5.36
CA PHE A 117 3.57 -9.64 -4.64
C PHE A 117 2.30 -10.29 -4.13
N SER A 118 2.01 -11.49 -4.62
CA SER A 118 0.80 -12.24 -4.26
C SER A 118 1.02 -13.74 -4.45
N CYS A 119 0.40 -14.57 -3.59
CA CYS A 119 0.43 -16.03 -3.69
C CYS A 119 1.85 -16.62 -3.81
N GLY A 120 2.82 -16.04 -3.11
CA GLY A 120 4.22 -16.52 -3.15
C GLY A 120 4.95 -16.21 -4.46
N LYS A 121 4.46 -15.23 -5.24
CA LYS A 121 5.04 -14.82 -6.53
C LYS A 121 5.17 -13.30 -6.60
N SER A 122 5.97 -12.84 -7.56
CA SER A 122 6.04 -11.43 -7.93
C SER A 122 5.70 -11.24 -9.39
N PHE A 123 4.91 -10.23 -9.70
CA PHE A 123 4.47 -9.88 -11.04
C PHE A 123 4.86 -8.44 -11.32
N VAL A 124 5.55 -8.21 -12.45
CA VAL A 124 5.93 -6.88 -12.90
C VAL A 124 4.92 -6.42 -13.93
N HIS A 125 4.32 -5.25 -13.71
CA HIS A 125 3.28 -4.71 -14.56
C HIS A 125 3.62 -3.34 -15.10
N ASN A 126 3.08 -3.03 -16.28
CA ASN A 126 2.98 -1.66 -16.80
C ASN A 126 1.62 -1.07 -16.39
N PHE A 127 1.53 0.24 -16.27
CA PHE A 127 0.36 0.95 -15.72
C PHE A 127 -1.02 0.63 -16.34
N ALA A 128 -1.08 0.12 -17.56
CA ALA A 128 -2.33 -0.11 -18.27
C ALA A 128 -3.25 -1.20 -17.67
N ASN A 129 -2.76 -2.04 -16.75
CA ASN A 129 -3.45 -3.29 -16.35
C ASN A 129 -3.78 -3.42 -14.86
N PHE A 130 -3.67 -2.36 -14.07
CA PHE A 130 -3.82 -2.44 -12.62
C PHE A 130 -5.21 -2.94 -12.17
N LYS A 131 -6.25 -2.59 -12.90
CA LYS A 131 -7.62 -2.98 -12.56
C LYS A 131 -7.87 -4.49 -12.67
N HIS A 132 -7.15 -5.19 -13.55
CA HIS A 132 -7.22 -6.65 -13.69
C HIS A 132 -6.47 -7.39 -12.60
N ASP A 133 -5.36 -6.82 -12.13
CA ASP A 133 -4.45 -7.48 -11.20
C ASP A 133 -4.96 -7.49 -9.76
N MET A 134 -5.88 -6.59 -9.40
CA MET A 134 -6.47 -6.50 -8.06
C MET A 134 -7.62 -7.49 -7.82
N ASN A 135 -8.19 -8.06 -8.88
CA ASN A 135 -9.33 -8.98 -8.83
C ASN A 135 -8.96 -10.44 -9.14
N SER A 136 -7.66 -10.72 -9.39
CA SER A 136 -7.16 -12.07 -9.70
C SER A 136 -6.64 -12.82 -8.48
#